data_622543731ce180eb2fe466cd1f0f3578
#
_entry.id   622543731ce180eb2fe466cd1f0f3578
#
_cell.length_a   1.000
_cell.length_b   1.000
_cell.length_c   1.000
_cell.angle_alpha   90.00
_cell.angle_beta   90.00
_cell.angle_gamma   90.00
#
_symmetry.space_group_name_H-M   'P 1'
#
loop_
_entity.id
_entity.type
_entity.pdbx_description
1 polymer ?
#
loop_
_entity_poly.entity_id
_entity_poly.type
_entity_poly.pdbx_seq_one_letter_code
_entity_poly.pdbx_strand_id
1 'polypeptide(L)'
;MNNEKEKNRIRELIDEIREMLTMIKKDFSDDEVMDIIEQRVLKDSALSDRPYQECVKIADRIFFAVRKDLDILEPFAEDKDVSEIMVNGKDDIFVERNGHLFKVDAAFDETRDLEELIRRIAASVHKEVNELNPIVDARLADGSRVNAVYKNIALNGPILTIRKFPEKAVTMDKLIEIKSISQEAADFLKVIVKAGYNCFISGGTSSGKTTFLNVLSNYIPAYERVIVIEDSAELQIKQIKNLVRLECRNANVQGKGRITMAQLIKTSLRMKPDKIIVDEVRSGEVLDMLQAMNTGHAGSLSTGHGNSIEGMLKRLEKIGRAHV
;
A
#
# COMPACT_ATOMS: atom_id res chain seq x y z
N MET A 1 28.59 -27.21 -5.21
CA MET A 1 28.45 -27.55 -6.66
C MET A 1 27.08 -28.07 -7.05
N ASN A 2 26.33 -28.75 -6.17
CA ASN A 2 24.98 -29.24 -6.51
C ASN A 2 23.89 -28.14 -6.51
N ASN A 3 23.97 -27.20 -5.59
CA ASN A 3 22.93 -26.15 -5.39
C ASN A 3 22.86 -25.13 -6.56
N GLU A 4 23.99 -24.79 -7.18
CA GLU A 4 24.04 -23.82 -8.29
C GLU A 4 23.52 -24.41 -9.61
N LYS A 5 23.79 -25.68 -9.88
CA LYS A 5 23.22 -26.38 -11.05
C LYS A 5 21.70 -26.55 -10.95
N GLU A 6 21.23 -26.80 -9.74
CA GLU A 6 19.80 -26.92 -9.45
C GLU A 6 19.09 -25.57 -9.65
N LYS A 7 19.62 -24.50 -9.11
CA LYS A 7 19.08 -23.15 -9.29
C LYS A 7 18.97 -22.76 -10.77
N ASN A 8 20.04 -23.08 -11.55
CA ASN A 8 20.03 -22.84 -12.98
C ASN A 8 18.95 -23.68 -13.68
N ARG A 9 18.78 -24.96 -13.28
CA ARG A 9 17.75 -25.81 -13.87
C ARG A 9 16.33 -25.34 -13.57
N ILE A 10 16.08 -24.87 -12.33
CA ILE A 10 14.78 -24.29 -11.97
C ILE A 10 14.47 -23.06 -12.84
N ARG A 11 15.46 -22.21 -13.12
CA ARG A 11 15.28 -21.07 -14.04
C ARG A 11 14.95 -21.48 -15.45
N GLU A 12 15.71 -22.42 -15.97
CA GLU A 12 15.41 -22.97 -17.32
C GLU A 12 13.96 -23.46 -17.39
N LEU A 13 13.48 -24.15 -16.35
CA LEU A 13 12.10 -24.63 -16.28
C LEU A 13 11.09 -23.45 -16.20
N ILE A 14 11.39 -22.38 -15.46
CA ILE A 14 10.55 -21.18 -15.41
C ILE A 14 10.43 -20.57 -16.80
N ASP A 15 11.54 -20.43 -17.52
CA ASP A 15 11.55 -19.85 -18.87
C ASP A 15 10.85 -20.76 -19.88
N GLU A 16 11.12 -22.07 -19.86
CA GLU A 16 10.43 -23.07 -20.71
C GLU A 16 8.91 -23.02 -20.51
N ILE A 17 8.44 -22.96 -19.27
CA ILE A 17 7.02 -22.95 -18.94
C ILE A 17 6.37 -21.62 -19.36
N ARG A 18 7.04 -20.50 -19.14
CA ARG A 18 6.57 -19.18 -19.61
C ARG A 18 6.40 -19.14 -21.13
N GLU A 19 7.39 -19.61 -21.86
CA GLU A 19 7.32 -19.68 -23.32
C GLU A 19 6.17 -20.60 -23.77
N MET A 20 6.04 -21.77 -23.16
CA MET A 20 4.99 -22.72 -23.48
C MET A 20 3.59 -22.12 -23.25
N LEU A 21 3.36 -21.48 -22.11
CA LEU A 21 2.07 -20.84 -21.78
C LEU A 21 1.76 -19.68 -22.75
N THR A 22 2.79 -18.96 -23.21
CA THR A 22 2.63 -17.86 -24.17
C THR A 22 2.31 -18.37 -25.57
N MET A 23 2.92 -19.48 -26.00
CA MET A 23 2.69 -20.06 -27.31
C MET A 23 1.30 -20.72 -27.46
N ILE A 24 0.81 -21.31 -26.38
CA ILE A 24 -0.51 -21.92 -26.35
C ILE A 24 -1.53 -20.81 -26.06
N LYS A 25 -2.21 -20.32 -27.09
CA LYS A 25 -3.28 -19.27 -26.97
C LYS A 25 -4.52 -19.78 -26.22
N LYS A 26 -4.33 -20.39 -25.05
CA LYS A 26 -5.37 -20.88 -24.15
C LYS A 26 -5.21 -20.17 -22.82
N ASP A 27 -6.32 -19.74 -22.24
CA ASP A 27 -6.33 -19.23 -20.85
C ASP A 27 -6.36 -20.45 -19.91
N PHE A 28 -5.23 -20.72 -19.27
CA PHE A 28 -5.08 -21.82 -18.31
C PHE A 28 -5.52 -21.36 -16.91
N SER A 29 -6.26 -22.21 -16.20
CA SER A 29 -6.51 -22.01 -14.78
C SER A 29 -5.23 -22.21 -13.96
N ASP A 30 -5.21 -21.69 -12.72
CA ASP A 30 -4.07 -21.87 -11.81
C ASP A 30 -3.80 -23.37 -11.54
N ASP A 31 -4.85 -24.17 -11.41
CA ASP A 31 -4.74 -25.63 -11.21
C ASP A 31 -4.10 -26.31 -12.43
N GLU A 32 -4.53 -25.96 -13.65
CA GLU A 32 -3.95 -26.51 -14.88
C GLU A 32 -2.46 -26.16 -15.03
N VAL A 33 -2.08 -24.93 -14.63
CA VAL A 33 -0.67 -24.51 -14.65
C VAL A 33 0.14 -25.26 -13.59
N MET A 34 -0.42 -25.46 -12.39
CA MET A 34 0.23 -26.23 -11.33
C MET A 34 0.45 -27.69 -11.77
N ASP A 35 -0.55 -28.34 -12.36
CA ASP A 35 -0.43 -29.71 -12.88
C ASP A 35 0.68 -29.84 -13.94
N ILE A 36 0.80 -28.87 -14.83
CA ILE A 36 1.87 -28.82 -15.83
C ILE A 36 3.24 -28.71 -15.15
N ILE A 37 3.37 -27.83 -14.16
CA ILE A 37 4.61 -27.61 -13.43
C ILE A 37 5.01 -28.87 -12.66
N GLU A 38 4.09 -29.46 -11.89
CA GLU A 38 4.36 -30.69 -11.14
C GLU A 38 4.83 -31.83 -12.04
N GLN A 39 4.17 -32.04 -13.17
CA GLN A 39 4.57 -33.05 -14.14
C GLN A 39 5.96 -32.79 -14.73
N ARG A 40 6.34 -31.54 -14.95
CA ARG A 40 7.68 -31.15 -15.42
C ARG A 40 8.74 -31.38 -14.37
N VAL A 41 8.51 -30.97 -13.13
CA VAL A 41 9.43 -31.15 -12.00
C VAL A 41 9.68 -32.64 -11.72
N LEU A 42 8.61 -33.45 -11.68
CA LEU A 42 8.71 -34.90 -11.41
C LEU A 42 9.38 -35.69 -12.55
N LYS A 43 9.34 -35.19 -13.77
CA LYS A 43 9.99 -35.85 -14.95
C LYS A 43 11.40 -35.30 -15.18
N ASP A 44 11.81 -34.24 -14.52
CA ASP A 44 13.12 -33.66 -14.73
C ASP A 44 14.21 -34.52 -14.06
N SER A 45 15.21 -34.95 -14.84
CA SER A 45 16.26 -35.86 -14.37
C SER A 45 17.19 -35.22 -13.31
N ALA A 46 17.23 -33.90 -13.20
CA ALA A 46 18.04 -33.22 -12.21
C ALA A 46 17.28 -32.98 -10.87
N LEU A 47 15.94 -33.12 -10.86
CA LEU A 47 15.05 -32.85 -9.74
C LEU A 47 14.29 -34.08 -9.23
N SER A 48 14.07 -35.11 -10.07
CA SER A 48 13.25 -36.30 -9.78
C SER A 48 13.78 -37.18 -8.64
N ASP A 49 15.09 -37.15 -8.36
CA ASP A 49 15.71 -37.89 -7.25
C ASP A 49 15.48 -37.24 -5.86
N ARG A 50 14.77 -36.13 -5.79
CA ARG A 50 14.47 -35.42 -4.55
C ARG A 50 13.29 -36.02 -3.79
N PRO A 51 13.26 -35.86 -2.45
CA PRO A 51 12.06 -36.16 -1.69
C PRO A 51 10.84 -35.42 -2.25
N TYR A 52 9.68 -36.07 -2.30
CA TYR A 52 8.45 -35.50 -2.86
C TYR A 52 8.12 -34.10 -2.29
N GLN A 53 8.35 -33.90 -0.98
CA GLN A 53 8.12 -32.60 -0.33
C GLN A 53 9.02 -31.49 -0.89
N GLU A 54 10.23 -31.79 -1.33
CA GLU A 54 11.12 -30.82 -1.98
C GLU A 54 10.64 -30.53 -3.41
N CYS A 55 10.20 -31.56 -4.15
CA CYS A 55 9.62 -31.36 -5.47
C CYS A 55 8.38 -30.46 -5.43
N VAL A 56 7.52 -30.60 -4.42
CA VAL A 56 6.37 -29.71 -4.20
C VAL A 56 6.82 -28.27 -3.97
N LYS A 57 7.81 -28.04 -3.10
CA LYS A 57 8.34 -26.69 -2.87
C LYS A 57 8.93 -26.06 -4.15
N ILE A 58 9.59 -26.87 -4.96
CA ILE A 58 10.13 -26.41 -6.27
C ILE A 58 8.98 -26.06 -7.21
N ALA A 59 7.93 -26.89 -7.26
CA ALA A 59 6.76 -26.64 -8.09
C ALA A 59 6.05 -25.36 -7.67
N ASP A 60 5.79 -25.15 -6.36
CA ASP A 60 5.22 -23.91 -5.82
C ASP A 60 6.04 -22.68 -6.22
N ARG A 61 7.35 -22.78 -6.09
CA ARG A 61 8.27 -21.71 -6.47
C ARG A 61 8.18 -21.35 -7.94
N ILE A 62 8.18 -22.36 -8.83
CA ILE A 62 8.03 -22.16 -10.27
C ILE A 62 6.66 -21.54 -10.56
N PHE A 63 5.61 -22.01 -9.89
CA PHE A 63 4.26 -21.50 -10.05
C PHE A 63 4.18 -20.00 -9.69
N PHE A 64 4.71 -19.60 -8.54
CA PHE A 64 4.74 -18.19 -8.16
C PHE A 64 5.49 -17.33 -9.17
N ALA A 65 6.67 -17.79 -9.62
CA ALA A 65 7.46 -17.08 -10.61
C ALA A 65 6.76 -16.92 -11.98
N VAL A 66 5.96 -17.91 -12.39
CA VAL A 66 5.31 -17.94 -13.71
C VAL A 66 3.94 -17.25 -13.71
N ARG A 67 3.17 -17.41 -12.63
CA ARG A 67 1.74 -17.07 -12.59
C ARG A 67 1.41 -15.87 -11.71
N LYS A 68 2.21 -15.60 -10.70
CA LYS A 68 1.92 -14.57 -9.71
C LYS A 68 2.75 -13.30 -9.91
N ASP A 69 2.14 -12.16 -9.63
CA ASP A 69 2.75 -10.86 -9.89
C ASP A 69 3.91 -10.55 -8.94
N LEU A 70 3.87 -11.07 -7.71
CA LEU A 70 4.85 -10.80 -6.66
C LEU A 70 5.87 -11.93 -6.45
N ASP A 71 5.86 -12.97 -7.31
CA ASP A 71 6.82 -14.07 -7.26
C ASP A 71 6.84 -14.75 -5.87
N ILE A 72 8.02 -15.02 -5.31
CA ILE A 72 8.19 -15.63 -3.98
C ILE A 72 7.57 -14.83 -2.82
N LEU A 73 7.19 -13.58 -3.06
CA LEU A 73 6.52 -12.74 -2.06
C LEU A 73 5.01 -12.95 -2.02
N GLU A 74 4.43 -13.65 -3.00
CA GLU A 74 2.98 -13.85 -3.11
C GLU A 74 2.34 -14.48 -1.86
N PRO A 75 2.93 -15.53 -1.22
CA PRO A 75 2.35 -16.10 -0.01
C PRO A 75 2.20 -15.10 1.14
N PHE A 76 3.11 -14.13 1.21
CA PHE A 76 3.05 -13.07 2.23
C PHE A 76 2.06 -11.98 1.84
N ALA A 77 1.89 -11.73 0.55
CA ALA A 77 0.89 -10.81 0.04
C ALA A 77 -0.53 -11.35 0.22
N GLU A 78 -0.75 -12.65 0.07
CA GLU A 78 -2.04 -13.31 0.30
C GLU A 78 -2.36 -13.50 1.81
N ASP A 79 -1.36 -13.53 2.69
CA ASP A 79 -1.56 -13.70 4.14
C ASP A 79 -2.21 -12.43 4.74
N LYS A 80 -3.42 -12.57 5.27
CA LYS A 80 -4.23 -11.48 5.82
C LYS A 80 -3.67 -10.85 7.09
N ASP A 81 -2.83 -11.58 7.81
CA ASP A 81 -2.19 -11.11 9.03
C ASP A 81 -0.91 -10.32 8.77
N VAL A 82 -0.38 -10.38 7.54
CA VAL A 82 0.77 -9.59 7.10
C VAL A 82 0.30 -8.20 6.66
N SER A 83 0.86 -7.17 7.26
CA SER A 83 0.62 -5.75 6.94
C SER A 83 1.68 -5.14 6.03
N GLU A 84 2.94 -5.61 6.14
CA GLU A 84 4.06 -5.06 5.38
C GLU A 84 5.06 -6.16 5.02
N ILE A 85 5.62 -6.07 3.80
CA ILE A 85 6.68 -6.96 3.30
C ILE A 85 7.88 -6.07 2.98
N MET A 86 9.04 -6.39 3.52
CA MET A 86 10.27 -5.62 3.38
C MET A 86 11.38 -6.52 2.86
N VAL A 87 11.92 -6.21 1.68
CA VAL A 87 13.00 -6.93 1.03
C VAL A 87 14.23 -6.04 1.00
N ASN A 88 15.27 -6.44 1.73
CA ASN A 88 16.54 -5.71 1.89
C ASN A 88 17.66 -6.45 1.14
N GLY A 89 17.62 -6.43 -0.18
CA GLY A 89 18.44 -7.29 -1.02
C GLY A 89 17.85 -8.70 -1.17
N LYS A 90 18.54 -9.58 -1.86
CA LYS A 90 18.00 -10.88 -2.25
C LYS A 90 17.77 -11.89 -1.11
N ASP A 91 18.53 -11.74 0.00
CA ASP A 91 18.58 -12.74 1.08
C ASP A 91 17.82 -12.32 2.35
N ASP A 92 17.46 -11.05 2.47
CA ASP A 92 16.88 -10.51 3.69
C ASP A 92 15.44 -10.02 3.46
N ILE A 93 14.50 -10.93 3.67
CA ILE A 93 13.06 -10.66 3.58
C ILE A 93 12.45 -10.66 4.97
N PHE A 94 11.73 -9.60 5.29
CA PHE A 94 11.02 -9.42 6.56
C PHE A 94 9.53 -9.16 6.27
N VAL A 95 8.70 -9.59 7.19
CA VAL A 95 7.27 -9.27 7.19
C VAL A 95 6.85 -8.68 8.53
N GLU A 96 5.93 -7.72 8.50
CA GLU A 96 5.22 -7.31 9.69
C GLU A 96 3.92 -8.10 9.77
N ARG A 97 3.74 -8.84 10.85
CA ARG A 97 2.54 -9.62 11.14
C ARG A 97 2.01 -9.24 12.52
N ASN A 98 0.76 -8.77 12.59
CA ASN A 98 0.14 -8.32 13.85
C ASN A 98 0.99 -7.29 14.63
N GLY A 99 1.66 -6.37 13.92
CA GLY A 99 2.52 -5.33 14.51
C GLY A 99 3.90 -5.80 14.97
N HIS A 100 4.31 -7.04 14.66
CA HIS A 100 5.62 -7.58 14.96
C HIS A 100 6.39 -7.93 13.69
N LEU A 101 7.70 -7.64 13.71
CA LEU A 101 8.61 -7.94 12.59
C LEU A 101 9.18 -9.36 12.72
N PHE A 102 9.13 -10.09 11.60
CA PHE A 102 9.72 -11.42 11.47
C PHE A 102 10.58 -11.50 10.22
N LYS A 103 11.77 -12.08 10.35
CA LYS A 103 12.53 -12.53 9.18
C LYS A 103 11.90 -13.84 8.68
N VAL A 104 11.66 -13.93 7.37
CA VAL A 104 11.10 -15.15 6.76
C VAL A 104 12.19 -15.98 6.12
N ASP A 105 11.96 -17.29 6.04
CA ASP A 105 12.86 -18.24 5.38
C ASP A 105 12.53 -18.31 3.87
N ALA A 106 12.74 -17.16 3.21
CA ALA A 106 12.60 -17.01 1.78
C ALA A 106 13.72 -16.10 1.25
N ALA A 107 14.21 -16.37 0.07
CA ALA A 107 15.25 -15.57 -0.59
C ALA A 107 15.10 -15.66 -2.10
N PHE A 108 15.46 -14.58 -2.81
CA PHE A 108 15.64 -14.64 -4.26
C PHE A 108 16.93 -15.40 -4.60
N ASP A 109 16.95 -16.11 -5.69
CA ASP A 109 18.14 -16.85 -6.11
C ASP A 109 19.28 -15.92 -6.47
N GLU A 110 18.97 -14.88 -7.22
CA GLU A 110 19.93 -13.83 -7.60
C GLU A 110 19.33 -12.44 -7.39
N THR A 111 20.24 -11.49 -7.28
CA THR A 111 19.87 -10.06 -7.23
C THR A 111 19.05 -9.64 -8.46
N ARG A 112 19.34 -10.26 -9.62
CA ARG A 112 18.64 -9.98 -10.88
C ARG A 112 17.15 -10.34 -10.81
N ASP A 113 16.78 -11.40 -10.11
CA ASP A 113 15.38 -11.82 -9.97
C ASP A 113 14.55 -10.76 -9.22
N LEU A 114 15.12 -10.20 -8.15
CA LEU A 114 14.52 -9.07 -7.45
C LEU A 114 14.43 -7.80 -8.32
N GLU A 115 15.47 -7.52 -9.12
CA GLU A 115 15.45 -6.39 -10.06
C GLU A 115 14.36 -6.55 -11.11
N GLU A 116 14.17 -7.76 -11.63
CA GLU A 116 13.11 -8.07 -12.61
C GLU A 116 11.72 -7.93 -12.00
N LEU A 117 11.52 -8.38 -10.76
CA LEU A 117 10.29 -8.15 -10.02
C LEU A 117 10.00 -6.64 -9.87
N ILE A 118 10.99 -5.85 -9.43
CA ILE A 118 10.86 -4.40 -9.28
C ILE A 118 10.51 -3.73 -10.61
N ARG A 119 11.16 -4.12 -11.73
CA ARG A 119 10.85 -3.59 -13.06
C ARG A 119 9.44 -3.96 -13.51
N ARG A 120 9.00 -5.18 -13.25
CA ARG A 120 7.65 -5.67 -13.57
C ARG A 120 6.59 -4.87 -12.81
N ILE A 121 6.79 -4.66 -11.51
CA ILE A 121 5.92 -3.80 -10.69
C ILE A 121 5.89 -2.35 -11.22
N ALA A 122 7.04 -1.77 -11.56
CA ALA A 122 7.08 -0.42 -12.11
C ALA A 122 6.33 -0.33 -13.45
N ALA A 123 6.52 -1.30 -14.33
CA ALA A 123 5.87 -1.35 -15.64
C ALA A 123 4.34 -1.49 -15.53
N SER A 124 3.82 -2.25 -14.55
CA SER A 124 2.37 -2.41 -14.33
C SER A 124 1.66 -1.09 -14.01
N VAL A 125 2.39 -0.12 -13.47
CA VAL A 125 1.89 1.24 -13.15
C VAL A 125 2.44 2.31 -14.11
N HIS A 126 2.92 1.91 -15.29
CA HIS A 126 3.49 2.78 -16.33
C HIS A 126 4.64 3.68 -15.83
N LYS A 127 5.48 3.14 -14.96
CA LYS A 127 6.71 3.77 -14.46
C LYS A 127 7.93 2.99 -14.91
N GLU A 128 9.06 3.67 -14.96
CA GLU A 128 10.36 3.06 -15.23
C GLU A 128 11.24 3.16 -13.99
N VAL A 129 11.99 2.08 -13.73
CA VAL A 129 13.04 2.03 -12.73
C VAL A 129 14.35 1.59 -13.39
N ASN A 130 15.36 2.40 -13.26
CA ASN A 130 16.70 2.19 -13.83
C ASN A 130 17.73 3.03 -13.08
N GLU A 131 18.98 3.04 -13.55
CA GLU A 131 20.05 3.81 -12.92
C GLU A 131 19.83 5.32 -12.91
N LEU A 132 19.07 5.86 -13.88
CA LEU A 132 18.74 7.28 -13.95
C LEU A 132 17.53 7.64 -13.07
N ASN A 133 16.62 6.69 -12.90
CA ASN A 133 15.42 6.81 -12.08
C ASN A 133 15.39 5.66 -11.06
N PRO A 134 16.24 5.71 -10.02
CA PRO A 134 16.47 4.57 -9.14
C PRO A 134 15.41 4.37 -8.07
N ILE A 135 14.43 5.26 -7.93
CA ILE A 135 13.38 5.20 -6.92
C ILE A 135 12.03 5.16 -7.62
N VAL A 136 11.20 4.21 -7.22
CA VAL A 136 9.82 4.12 -7.68
C VAL A 136 8.87 3.97 -6.50
N ASP A 137 7.85 4.83 -6.47
CA ASP A 137 6.66 4.66 -5.65
C ASP A 137 5.53 4.22 -6.56
N ALA A 138 4.89 3.11 -6.26
CA ALA A 138 3.84 2.50 -7.05
C ALA A 138 2.65 2.15 -6.16
N ARG A 139 1.52 1.87 -6.80
CA ARG A 139 0.34 1.30 -6.16
C ARG A 139 -0.15 0.12 -6.99
N LEU A 140 -0.26 -1.02 -6.36
CA LEU A 140 -0.75 -2.23 -6.99
C LEU A 140 -2.28 -2.17 -7.19
N ALA A 141 -2.82 -3.08 -7.99
CA ALA A 141 -4.24 -3.14 -8.31
C ALA A 141 -5.12 -3.38 -7.06
N ASP A 142 -4.62 -4.10 -6.06
CA ASP A 142 -5.27 -4.33 -4.77
C ASP A 142 -5.26 -3.10 -3.84
N GLY A 143 -4.55 -2.03 -4.23
CA GLY A 143 -4.37 -0.81 -3.45
C GLY A 143 -3.12 -0.77 -2.59
N SER A 144 -2.35 -1.85 -2.52
CA SER A 144 -1.09 -1.90 -1.77
C SER A 144 -0.08 -0.89 -2.30
N ARG A 145 0.66 -0.24 -1.42
CA ARG A 145 1.71 0.72 -1.76
C ARG A 145 3.04 0.01 -1.90
N VAL A 146 3.77 0.34 -2.93
CA VAL A 146 5.09 -0.19 -3.18
C VAL A 146 6.09 0.95 -3.27
N ASN A 147 7.16 0.87 -2.51
CA ASN A 147 8.37 1.65 -2.69
C ASN A 147 9.51 0.71 -3.07
N ALA A 148 10.22 1.03 -4.14
CA ALA A 148 11.40 0.28 -4.53
C ALA A 148 12.58 1.23 -4.79
N VAL A 149 13.77 0.74 -4.43
CA VAL A 149 15.04 1.44 -4.61
C VAL A 149 15.99 0.54 -5.40
N TYR A 150 16.50 1.05 -6.52
CA TYR A 150 17.36 0.28 -7.39
C TYR A 150 18.79 0.15 -6.84
N LYS A 151 19.50 -0.89 -7.25
CA LYS A 151 20.81 -1.27 -6.71
C LYS A 151 21.90 -0.18 -6.72
N ASN A 152 21.84 0.76 -7.66
CA ASN A 152 22.88 1.76 -7.81
C ASN A 152 22.98 2.78 -6.65
N ILE A 153 21.94 2.89 -5.83
CA ILE A 153 21.93 3.76 -4.64
C ILE A 153 21.65 2.98 -3.34
N ALA A 154 21.33 1.69 -3.44
CA ALA A 154 21.06 0.80 -2.31
C ALA A 154 22.25 -0.11 -2.05
N LEU A 155 22.97 0.13 -0.95
CA LEU A 155 24.25 -0.55 -0.65
C LEU A 155 24.11 -2.05 -0.41
N ASN A 156 22.93 -2.49 0.05
CA ASN A 156 22.64 -3.91 0.31
C ASN A 156 22.06 -4.64 -0.91
N GLY A 157 22.01 -3.99 -2.07
CA GLY A 157 21.29 -4.45 -3.25
C GLY A 157 19.92 -3.78 -3.39
N PRO A 158 19.10 -4.19 -4.38
CA PRO A 158 17.76 -3.61 -4.58
C PRO A 158 16.90 -3.76 -3.33
N ILE A 159 16.08 -2.75 -3.04
CA ILE A 159 15.17 -2.75 -1.90
C ILE A 159 13.74 -2.68 -2.44
N LEU A 160 12.84 -3.44 -1.82
CA LEU A 160 11.41 -3.42 -2.13
C LEU A 160 10.61 -3.45 -0.83
N THR A 161 9.75 -2.46 -0.65
CA THR A 161 8.80 -2.43 0.47
C THR A 161 7.38 -2.41 -0.07
N ILE A 162 6.55 -3.36 0.39
CA ILE A 162 5.14 -3.44 0.02
C ILE A 162 4.32 -3.28 1.29
N ARG A 163 3.59 -2.17 1.39
CA ARG A 163 2.63 -1.93 2.47
C ARG A 163 1.24 -2.30 1.98
N LYS A 164 0.70 -3.37 2.54
CA LYS A 164 -0.58 -3.92 2.12
C LYS A 164 -1.73 -2.97 2.45
N PHE A 165 -2.69 -2.93 1.53
CA PHE A 165 -3.94 -2.24 1.79
C PHE A 165 -4.83 -3.13 2.69
N PRO A 166 -5.31 -2.62 3.85
CA PRO A 166 -6.11 -3.44 4.76
C PRO A 166 -7.43 -3.84 4.11
N GLU A 167 -7.70 -5.15 4.02
CA GLU A 167 -8.97 -5.68 3.46
C GLU A 167 -10.20 -5.20 4.23
N LYS A 168 -10.09 -5.06 5.53
CA LYS A 168 -11.18 -4.64 6.41
C LYS A 168 -10.81 -3.35 7.13
N ALA A 169 -11.64 -2.33 6.94
CA ALA A 169 -11.54 -1.14 7.75
C ALA A 169 -11.78 -1.47 9.23
N VAL A 170 -10.97 -0.91 10.11
CA VAL A 170 -11.21 -0.95 11.55
C VAL A 170 -12.54 -0.24 11.83
N THR A 171 -13.36 -0.82 12.70
CA THR A 171 -14.63 -0.23 13.13
C THR A 171 -14.50 0.40 14.53
N MET A 172 -15.44 1.26 14.90
CA MET A 172 -15.49 1.80 16.27
C MET A 172 -15.66 0.70 17.31
N ASP A 173 -16.48 -0.29 17.03
CA ASP A 173 -16.71 -1.43 17.93
C ASP A 173 -15.39 -2.19 18.19
N LYS A 174 -14.57 -2.35 17.15
CA LYS A 174 -13.24 -2.96 17.32
C LYS A 174 -12.31 -2.11 18.18
N LEU A 175 -12.32 -0.78 18.03
CA LEU A 175 -11.55 0.13 18.89
C LEU A 175 -11.99 0.06 20.35
N ILE A 176 -13.27 -0.09 20.61
CA ILE A 176 -13.82 -0.28 21.96
C ILE A 176 -13.42 -1.65 22.52
N GLU A 177 -13.55 -2.71 21.74
CA GLU A 177 -13.16 -4.08 22.11
C GLU A 177 -11.71 -4.16 22.57
N ILE A 178 -10.79 -3.56 21.80
CA ILE A 178 -9.35 -3.50 22.14
C ILE A 178 -9.00 -2.42 23.16
N LYS A 179 -10.01 -1.76 23.75
CA LYS A 179 -9.85 -0.69 24.75
C LYS A 179 -9.02 0.51 24.29
N SER A 180 -8.98 0.77 22.99
CA SER A 180 -8.34 1.96 22.43
C SER A 180 -9.16 3.24 22.71
N ILE A 181 -10.47 3.08 22.85
CA ILE A 181 -11.41 4.16 23.20
C ILE A 181 -12.51 3.61 24.11
N SER A 182 -13.06 4.43 25.01
CA SER A 182 -14.21 4.07 25.81
C SER A 182 -15.51 4.21 25.00
N GLN A 183 -16.55 3.45 25.39
CA GLN A 183 -17.89 3.54 24.79
C GLN A 183 -18.44 4.98 24.87
N GLU A 184 -18.28 5.64 26.02
CA GLU A 184 -18.76 6.99 26.25
C GLU A 184 -18.09 8.01 25.30
N ALA A 185 -16.76 7.91 25.13
CA ALA A 185 -16.02 8.75 24.19
C ALA A 185 -16.43 8.49 22.74
N ALA A 186 -16.65 7.24 22.37
CA ALA A 186 -17.12 6.85 21.04
C ALA A 186 -18.49 7.46 20.73
N ASP A 187 -19.44 7.38 21.69
CA ASP A 187 -20.78 7.94 21.55
C ASP A 187 -20.73 9.47 21.44
N PHE A 188 -19.90 10.13 22.22
CA PHE A 188 -19.68 11.56 22.14
C PHE A 188 -19.12 11.98 20.76
N LEU A 189 -18.10 11.32 20.25
CA LEU A 189 -17.52 11.61 18.93
C LEU A 189 -18.51 11.38 17.79
N LYS A 190 -19.33 10.35 17.90
CA LYS A 190 -20.43 10.09 16.95
C LYS A 190 -21.41 11.27 16.88
N VAL A 191 -21.76 11.83 18.05
CA VAL A 191 -22.64 13.02 18.10
C VAL A 191 -21.95 14.23 17.48
N ILE A 192 -20.68 14.49 17.80
CA ILE A 192 -19.91 15.62 17.26
C ILE A 192 -19.85 15.56 15.72
N VAL A 193 -19.50 14.41 15.15
CA VAL A 193 -19.40 14.26 13.69
C VAL A 193 -20.77 14.44 13.02
N LYS A 194 -21.83 13.85 13.58
CA LYS A 194 -23.21 14.01 13.06
C LYS A 194 -23.71 15.44 13.17
N ALA A 195 -23.34 16.15 14.23
CA ALA A 195 -23.71 17.55 14.43
C ALA A 195 -22.93 18.53 13.53
N GLY A 196 -21.94 18.03 12.75
CA GLY A 196 -21.18 18.85 11.81
C GLY A 196 -20.08 19.69 12.47
N TYR A 197 -19.49 19.23 13.57
CA TYR A 197 -18.30 19.87 14.11
C TYR A 197 -17.07 19.47 13.29
N ASN A 198 -16.18 20.44 13.04
CA ASN A 198 -14.88 20.17 12.45
C ASN A 198 -14.02 19.37 13.43
N CYS A 199 -13.40 18.31 12.95
CA CYS A 199 -12.53 17.47 13.77
C CYS A 199 -11.12 17.43 13.20
N PHE A 200 -10.15 17.64 14.08
CA PHE A 200 -8.73 17.54 13.74
C PHE A 200 -8.08 16.49 14.63
N ILE A 201 -7.55 15.42 14.01
CA ILE A 201 -6.96 14.28 14.69
C ILE A 201 -5.44 14.45 14.67
N SER A 202 -4.80 14.52 15.84
CA SER A 202 -3.36 14.64 15.93
C SER A 202 -2.73 13.46 16.66
N GLY A 203 -1.49 13.13 16.27
CA GLY A 203 -0.73 12.05 16.88
C GLY A 203 0.62 11.85 16.19
N GLY A 204 1.46 11.02 16.78
CA GLY A 204 2.75 10.62 16.20
C GLY A 204 2.61 9.74 14.93
N THR A 205 3.72 9.39 14.31
CA THR A 205 3.75 8.40 13.22
C THR A 205 3.25 7.05 13.74
N SER A 206 2.51 6.32 12.92
CA SER A 206 1.94 5.00 13.26
C SER A 206 1.03 4.96 14.49
N SER A 207 0.54 6.12 14.96
CA SER A 207 -0.39 6.19 16.11
C SER A 207 -1.85 5.86 15.77
N GLY A 208 -2.16 5.53 14.53
CA GLY A 208 -3.52 5.19 14.08
C GLY A 208 -4.38 6.38 13.66
N LYS A 209 -3.81 7.56 13.34
CA LYS A 209 -4.55 8.76 12.91
C LYS A 209 -5.48 8.49 11.71
N THR A 210 -4.95 7.94 10.63
CA THR A 210 -5.73 7.62 9.41
C THR A 210 -6.79 6.56 9.70
N THR A 211 -6.48 5.57 10.55
CA THR A 211 -7.45 4.58 11.02
C THR A 211 -8.61 5.25 11.77
N PHE A 212 -8.29 6.15 12.69
CA PHE A 212 -9.28 6.86 13.47
C PHE A 212 -10.10 7.84 12.63
N LEU A 213 -9.45 8.56 11.70
CA LEU A 213 -10.12 9.40 10.71
C LEU A 213 -11.13 8.58 9.88
N ASN A 214 -10.72 7.40 9.42
CA ASN A 214 -11.57 6.50 8.66
C ASN A 214 -12.80 6.05 9.49
N VAL A 215 -12.60 5.69 10.76
CA VAL A 215 -13.69 5.31 11.68
C VAL A 215 -14.66 6.47 11.88
N LEU A 216 -14.17 7.69 12.13
CA LEU A 216 -15.02 8.86 12.34
C LEU A 216 -15.76 9.26 11.06
N SER A 217 -15.11 9.17 9.92
CA SER A 217 -15.71 9.50 8.61
C SER A 217 -16.94 8.62 8.32
N ASN A 218 -16.99 7.41 8.87
CA ASN A 218 -18.15 6.54 8.76
C ASN A 218 -19.35 6.97 9.63
N TYR A 219 -19.29 8.04 10.40
CA TYR A 219 -20.44 8.64 11.10
C TYR A 219 -21.04 9.85 10.36
N ILE A 220 -20.42 10.29 9.28
CA ILE A 220 -20.98 11.36 8.44
C ILE A 220 -22.31 10.86 7.84
N PRO A 221 -23.36 11.68 7.82
CA PRO A 221 -24.65 11.31 7.26
C PRO A 221 -24.55 10.87 5.79
N ALA A 222 -25.19 9.76 5.42
CA ALA A 222 -25.06 9.13 4.12
C ALA A 222 -25.62 9.97 2.93
N TYR A 223 -26.43 10.97 3.22
CA TYR A 223 -27.03 11.88 2.22
C TYR A 223 -26.11 13.06 1.87
N GLU A 224 -25.04 13.29 2.63
CA GLU A 224 -24.11 14.38 2.38
C GLU A 224 -23.18 14.09 1.21
N ARG A 225 -22.78 15.17 0.52
CA ARG A 225 -21.71 15.11 -0.49
C ARG A 225 -20.37 15.30 0.18
N VAL A 226 -19.54 14.28 0.15
CA VAL A 226 -18.21 14.31 0.78
C VAL A 226 -17.12 14.22 -0.28
N ILE A 227 -16.12 15.10 -0.16
CA ILE A 227 -14.92 15.04 -0.98
C ILE A 227 -13.76 14.63 -0.07
N VAL A 228 -13.13 13.52 -0.41
CA VAL A 228 -11.96 12.97 0.26
C VAL A 228 -10.72 13.33 -0.55
N ILE A 229 -9.72 13.87 0.11
CA ILE A 229 -8.44 14.26 -0.50
C ILE A 229 -7.33 13.58 0.26
N GLU A 230 -6.55 12.76 -0.43
CA GLU A 230 -5.53 11.90 0.15
C GLU A 230 -4.19 12.08 -0.59
N ASP A 231 -3.09 11.93 0.14
CA ASP A 231 -1.77 11.83 -0.49
C ASP A 231 -1.65 10.50 -1.25
N SER A 232 -2.20 9.45 -0.67
CA SER A 232 -2.45 8.16 -1.30
C SER A 232 -3.69 7.55 -0.66
N ALA A 233 -4.61 7.06 -1.49
CA ALA A 233 -5.93 6.64 -1.05
C ALA A 233 -5.89 5.46 -0.06
N GLU A 234 -6.23 5.70 1.20
CA GLU A 234 -6.30 4.72 2.29
C GLU A 234 -7.69 4.64 2.94
N LEU A 235 -8.49 5.71 2.85
CA LEU A 235 -9.76 5.77 3.54
C LEU A 235 -10.82 4.87 2.87
N GLN A 236 -11.57 4.13 3.69
CA GLN A 236 -12.62 3.20 3.26
C GLN A 236 -13.99 3.68 3.77
N ILE A 237 -14.55 4.67 3.10
CA ILE A 237 -15.86 5.24 3.45
C ILE A 237 -16.91 4.59 2.56
N LYS A 238 -17.72 3.69 3.12
CA LYS A 238 -18.65 2.84 2.35
C LYS A 238 -20.10 3.33 2.35
N GLN A 239 -20.53 4.08 3.37
CA GLN A 239 -21.94 4.45 3.52
C GLN A 239 -22.34 5.71 2.73
N ILE A 240 -21.40 6.54 2.31
CA ILE A 240 -21.69 7.80 1.61
C ILE A 240 -21.86 7.53 0.13
N LYS A 241 -23.07 7.77 -0.39
CA LYS A 241 -23.39 7.54 -1.80
C LYS A 241 -22.77 8.59 -2.73
N ASN A 242 -22.71 9.84 -2.28
CA ASN A 242 -22.16 10.97 -3.05
C ASN A 242 -20.72 11.27 -2.59
N LEU A 243 -19.85 10.28 -2.75
CA LEU A 243 -18.44 10.34 -2.38
C LEU A 243 -17.57 10.65 -3.61
N VAL A 244 -16.74 11.68 -3.51
CA VAL A 244 -15.68 11.99 -4.48
C VAL A 244 -14.34 11.73 -3.82
N ARG A 245 -13.45 11.02 -4.50
CA ARG A 245 -12.09 10.76 -4.01
C ARG A 245 -11.08 11.39 -4.94
N LEU A 246 -10.19 12.19 -4.37
CA LEU A 246 -9.11 12.89 -5.06
C LEU A 246 -7.78 12.46 -4.44
N GLU A 247 -6.81 12.18 -5.28
CA GLU A 247 -5.47 11.75 -4.84
C GLU A 247 -4.41 12.69 -5.40
N CYS A 248 -3.43 13.03 -4.58
CA CYS A 248 -2.26 13.79 -4.99
C CYS A 248 -1.48 13.03 -6.06
N ARG A 249 -0.76 13.76 -6.88
CA ARG A 249 0.11 13.16 -7.89
C ARG A 249 1.48 13.80 -7.85
N ASN A 250 2.51 12.99 -7.71
CA ASN A 250 3.88 13.42 -7.86
C ASN A 250 4.17 13.81 -9.32
N ALA A 251 5.18 14.69 -9.51
CA ALA A 251 5.66 15.01 -10.84
C ALA A 251 6.20 13.74 -11.54
N ASN A 252 6.05 13.69 -12.85
CA ASN A 252 6.71 12.65 -13.65
C ASN A 252 8.24 12.89 -13.69
N VAL A 253 8.98 12.00 -14.36
CA VAL A 253 10.44 12.08 -14.52
C VAL A 253 10.91 13.37 -15.18
N GLN A 254 10.04 14.10 -15.90
CA GLN A 254 10.31 15.40 -16.50
C GLN A 254 9.95 16.57 -15.57
N GLY A 255 9.58 16.32 -14.31
CA GLY A 255 9.16 17.34 -13.35
C GLY A 255 7.77 17.91 -13.61
N LYS A 256 6.97 17.31 -14.51
CA LYS A 256 5.65 17.82 -14.92
C LYS A 256 4.51 17.01 -14.31
N GLY A 257 3.33 17.64 -14.23
CA GLY A 257 2.08 16.99 -13.88
C GLY A 257 1.88 16.77 -12.38
N ARG A 258 2.65 17.43 -11.51
CA ARG A 258 2.42 17.41 -10.06
C ARG A 258 1.06 18.03 -9.73
N ILE A 259 0.30 17.34 -8.87
CA ILE A 259 -0.96 17.83 -8.29
C ILE A 259 -0.82 17.76 -6.78
N THR A 260 -0.89 18.94 -6.13
CA THR A 260 -0.67 19.06 -4.69
C THR A 260 -1.98 18.99 -3.90
N MET A 261 -1.89 18.67 -2.61
CA MET A 261 -2.99 18.70 -1.66
C MET A 261 -3.71 20.07 -1.67
N ALA A 262 -2.95 21.16 -1.63
CA ALA A 262 -3.50 22.53 -1.69
C ALA A 262 -4.33 22.80 -2.95
N GLN A 263 -3.88 22.33 -4.12
CA GLN A 263 -4.63 22.45 -5.37
C GLN A 263 -5.94 21.66 -5.31
N LEU A 264 -5.91 20.46 -4.74
CA LEU A 264 -7.09 19.61 -4.60
C LEU A 264 -8.11 20.21 -3.62
N ILE A 265 -7.66 20.77 -2.48
CA ILE A 265 -8.53 21.48 -1.53
C ILE A 265 -9.20 22.67 -2.23
N LYS A 266 -8.44 23.55 -2.90
CA LYS A 266 -8.99 24.68 -3.63
C LYS A 266 -9.99 24.26 -4.72
N THR A 267 -9.72 23.16 -5.40
CA THR A 267 -10.62 22.63 -6.43
C THR A 267 -11.90 22.06 -5.83
N SER A 268 -11.79 21.35 -4.69
CA SER A 268 -12.93 20.74 -4.01
C SER A 268 -14.00 21.75 -3.58
N LEU A 269 -13.60 22.97 -3.19
CA LEU A 269 -14.52 24.07 -2.82
C LEU A 269 -15.50 24.47 -3.95
N ARG A 270 -15.13 24.17 -5.21
CA ARG A 270 -15.97 24.44 -6.38
C ARG A 270 -16.86 23.25 -6.77
N MET A 271 -16.74 22.13 -6.07
CA MET A 271 -17.49 20.90 -6.35
C MET A 271 -18.76 20.78 -5.51
N LYS A 272 -19.17 21.84 -4.81
CA LYS A 272 -20.32 21.86 -3.90
C LYS A 272 -20.27 20.74 -2.84
N PRO A 273 -19.19 20.63 -2.05
CA PRO A 273 -19.13 19.68 -0.96
C PRO A 273 -19.98 20.14 0.23
N ASP A 274 -20.61 19.20 0.93
CA ASP A 274 -21.09 19.43 2.29
C ASP A 274 -19.94 19.34 3.28
N LYS A 275 -19.04 18.37 3.09
CA LYS A 275 -17.84 18.15 3.90
C LYS A 275 -16.61 17.81 3.06
N ILE A 276 -15.45 18.21 3.56
CA ILE A 276 -14.15 17.86 2.99
C ILE A 276 -13.36 17.05 4.03
N ILE A 277 -12.84 15.92 3.61
CA ILE A 277 -11.94 15.08 4.42
C ILE A 277 -10.56 15.17 3.80
N VAL A 278 -9.57 15.63 4.57
CA VAL A 278 -8.18 15.63 4.15
C VAL A 278 -7.41 14.64 5.02
N ASP A 279 -6.81 13.63 4.39
CA ASP A 279 -6.13 12.55 5.11
C ASP A 279 -5.07 13.11 6.05
N GLU A 280 -4.12 13.88 5.52
CA GLU A 280 -3.09 14.49 6.34
C GLU A 280 -2.67 15.87 5.81
N VAL A 281 -2.61 16.86 6.71
CA VAL A 281 -2.03 18.17 6.41
C VAL A 281 -0.66 18.32 7.09
N ARG A 282 0.35 18.68 6.29
CA ARG A 282 1.76 18.73 6.71
C ARG A 282 2.39 20.11 6.62
N SER A 283 1.90 20.95 5.70
CA SER A 283 2.50 22.24 5.35
C SER A 283 1.44 23.31 5.02
N GLY A 284 1.65 24.14 4.02
CA GLY A 284 0.80 25.28 3.68
C GLY A 284 -0.66 24.97 3.39
N GLU A 285 -0.99 23.74 2.97
CA GLU A 285 -2.37 23.27 2.75
C GLU A 285 -3.24 23.31 4.01
N VAL A 286 -2.64 23.39 5.20
CA VAL A 286 -3.33 23.61 6.47
C VAL A 286 -4.22 24.86 6.39
N LEU A 287 -3.72 25.94 5.81
CA LEU A 287 -4.45 27.20 5.70
C LEU A 287 -5.69 27.02 4.79
N ASP A 288 -5.51 26.38 3.67
CA ASP A 288 -6.59 26.09 2.72
C ASP A 288 -7.69 25.24 3.37
N MET A 289 -7.28 24.25 4.20
CA MET A 289 -8.21 23.40 4.94
C MET A 289 -8.96 24.18 6.04
N LEU A 290 -8.25 25.01 6.83
CA LEU A 290 -8.88 25.85 7.86
C LEU A 290 -9.85 26.87 7.24
N GLN A 291 -9.52 27.44 6.07
CA GLN A 291 -10.42 28.30 5.33
C GLN A 291 -11.68 27.55 4.88
N ALA A 292 -11.52 26.33 4.36
CA ALA A 292 -12.66 25.47 3.99
C ALA A 292 -13.58 25.24 5.20
N MET A 293 -13.02 24.89 6.35
CA MET A 293 -13.77 24.68 7.59
C MET A 293 -14.53 25.93 8.05
N ASN A 294 -14.01 27.13 7.77
CA ASN A 294 -14.63 28.40 8.19
C ASN A 294 -15.61 28.99 7.16
N THR A 295 -15.58 28.52 5.91
CA THR A 295 -16.34 29.14 4.81
C THR A 295 -17.51 28.30 4.31
N GLY A 296 -18.22 27.59 5.19
CA GLY A 296 -19.46 26.90 4.89
C GLY A 296 -19.34 25.38 4.72
N HIS A 297 -18.18 24.79 5.02
CA HIS A 297 -17.96 23.35 4.96
C HIS A 297 -17.73 22.78 6.37
N ALA A 298 -18.60 23.17 7.30
CA ALA A 298 -18.56 22.70 8.70
C ALA A 298 -18.73 21.19 8.78
N GLY A 299 -18.04 20.56 9.74
CA GLY A 299 -18.01 19.10 9.88
C GLY A 299 -16.96 18.41 9.01
N SER A 300 -16.02 19.17 8.46
CA SER A 300 -14.86 18.64 7.76
C SER A 300 -13.87 18.01 8.74
N LEU A 301 -13.16 16.98 8.26
CA LEU A 301 -12.25 16.18 9.08
C LEU A 301 -10.84 16.22 8.49
N SER A 302 -9.83 16.23 9.35
CA SER A 302 -8.43 16.10 8.89
C SER A 302 -7.52 15.52 9.96
N THR A 303 -6.32 15.11 9.54
CA THR A 303 -5.27 14.69 10.47
C THR A 303 -4.00 15.53 10.32
N GLY A 304 -3.15 15.46 11.33
CA GLY A 304 -1.83 16.07 11.28
C GLY A 304 -0.90 15.51 12.35
N HIS A 305 0.39 15.67 12.12
CA HIS A 305 1.41 15.24 13.09
C HIS A 305 1.55 16.24 14.24
N GLY A 306 1.38 15.73 15.44
CA GLY A 306 1.61 16.47 16.68
C GLY A 306 1.73 15.54 17.88
N ASN A 307 2.70 15.77 18.74
CA ASN A 307 2.93 14.95 19.93
C ASN A 307 2.01 15.34 21.11
N SER A 308 1.31 16.45 21.00
CA SER A 308 0.31 16.91 21.97
C SER A 308 -0.68 17.86 21.30
N ILE A 309 -1.84 18.08 21.91
CA ILE A 309 -2.85 19.02 21.43
C ILE A 309 -2.26 20.42 21.33
N GLU A 310 -1.57 20.88 22.37
CA GLU A 310 -0.94 22.21 22.41
C GLU A 310 0.14 22.35 21.32
N GLY A 311 0.99 21.30 21.14
CA GLY A 311 2.00 21.26 20.10
C GLY A 311 1.40 21.33 18.71
N MET A 312 0.25 20.68 18.50
CA MET A 312 -0.46 20.73 17.22
C MET A 312 -1.06 22.12 16.96
N LEU A 313 -1.70 22.73 17.94
CA LEU A 313 -2.24 24.10 17.81
C LEU A 313 -1.15 25.11 17.48
N LYS A 314 -0.01 25.07 18.17
CA LYS A 314 1.17 25.90 17.87
C LYS A 314 1.71 25.66 16.45
N ARG A 315 1.68 24.41 15.97
CA ARG A 315 2.10 24.06 14.61
C ARG A 315 1.15 24.65 13.57
N LEU A 316 -0.17 24.52 13.77
CA LEU A 316 -1.18 25.10 12.88
C LEU A 316 -1.04 26.63 12.83
N GLU A 317 -0.84 27.29 13.97
CA GLU A 317 -0.61 28.74 14.07
C GLU A 317 0.68 29.17 13.34
N LYS A 318 1.78 28.44 13.55
CA LYS A 318 3.07 28.75 12.90
C LYS A 318 3.00 28.62 11.39
N ILE A 319 2.34 27.57 10.88
CA ILE A 319 2.13 27.38 9.45
C ILE A 319 1.25 28.50 8.90
N GLY A 320 0.17 28.86 9.60
CA GLY A 320 -0.69 29.97 9.22
C GLY A 320 0.06 31.29 9.08
N ARG A 321 0.94 31.62 10.03
CA ARG A 321 1.75 32.85 10.01
C ARG A 321 2.85 32.86 8.94
N ALA A 322 3.34 31.71 8.53
CA ALA A 322 4.39 31.62 7.52
C ALA A 322 3.89 31.77 6.06
N HIS A 323 2.57 31.77 5.86
CA HIS A 323 1.91 31.81 4.55
C HIS A 323 0.99 33.02 4.38
N VAL A 324 0.97 33.92 5.36
CA VAL A 324 0.40 35.29 5.29
C VAL A 324 1.52 36.29 5.12
#